data_7c3930527b1f86bad79510d12ac51a0b
#
_entry.id   7c3930527b1f86bad79510d12ac51a0b
#
_cell.length_a   1.000
_cell.length_b   1.000
_cell.length_c   1.000
_cell.angle_alpha   90.00
_cell.angle_beta   90.00
_cell.angle_gamma   90.00
#
_symmetry.space_group_name_H-M   'P 1'
#
loop_
_entity.id
_entity.type
_entity.pdbx_description
1 polymer ?
#
loop_
_entity_poly.entity_id
_entity_poly.type
_entity_poly.pdbx_seq_one_letter_code
_entity_poly.pdbx_strand_id
1 'polypeptide(L)'
;MTETTLAQYYRAIDEGRIDDALGMLSEKVRFVMVLPSGTRRGEGRAEMERYLSGRGVPDRAHVGLRQSRDSDVEFFYGKVTEGGVTTGRFLSGVRLGTDGLIASYQVTFDLEHHLVED
;
A
#
# COMPACT_ATOMS: atom_id res chain seq x y z
N MET A 1 -2.87 15.72 13.43
CA MET A 1 -2.69 15.38 12.02
C MET A 1 -3.53 14.15 11.69
N THR A 2 -4.33 14.26 10.64
CA THR A 2 -5.21 13.16 10.24
C THR A 2 -4.39 12.07 9.53
N GLU A 3 -4.64 10.82 9.90
CA GLU A 3 -4.01 9.69 9.28
C GLU A 3 -4.47 9.55 7.83
N THR A 4 -3.55 9.23 6.91
CA THR A 4 -3.90 9.02 5.51
C THR A 4 -4.71 7.74 5.33
N THR A 5 -5.47 7.67 4.24
CA THR A 5 -6.18 6.45 3.85
C THR A 5 -5.19 5.31 3.60
N LEU A 6 -4.02 5.64 3.01
CA LEU A 6 -2.96 4.65 2.79
C LEU A 6 -2.46 4.03 4.09
N ALA A 7 -2.27 4.83 5.15
CA ALA A 7 -1.85 4.29 6.44
C ALA A 7 -2.88 3.31 6.99
N GLN A 8 -4.16 3.64 6.86
CA GLN A 8 -5.25 2.76 7.29
C GLN A 8 -5.31 1.49 6.45
N TYR A 9 -5.09 1.62 5.14
CA TYR A 9 -5.08 0.50 4.21
C TYR A 9 -3.98 -0.51 4.57
N TYR A 10 -2.76 -0.02 4.76
CA TYR A 10 -1.65 -0.89 5.13
C TYR A 10 -1.85 -1.54 6.50
N ARG A 11 -2.41 -0.80 7.46
CA ARG A 11 -2.69 -1.36 8.78
C ARG A 11 -3.69 -2.49 8.70
N ALA A 12 -4.74 -2.32 7.90
CA ALA A 12 -5.75 -3.35 7.71
C ALA A 12 -5.13 -4.62 7.13
N ILE A 13 -4.26 -4.47 6.11
CA ILE A 13 -3.56 -5.61 5.51
C ILE A 13 -2.68 -6.30 6.55
N ASP A 14 -1.90 -5.53 7.30
CA ASP A 14 -0.95 -6.07 8.28
C ASP A 14 -1.65 -6.81 9.41
N GLU A 15 -2.85 -6.37 9.77
CA GLU A 15 -3.65 -7.00 10.82
C GLU A 15 -4.50 -8.16 10.31
N GLY A 16 -4.40 -8.49 9.02
CA GLY A 16 -5.19 -9.56 8.42
C GLY A 16 -6.64 -9.19 8.13
N ARG A 17 -7.00 -7.92 8.26
CA ARG A 17 -8.36 -7.43 7.97
C ARG A 17 -8.49 -7.11 6.48
N ILE A 18 -8.40 -8.16 5.67
CA ILE A 18 -8.37 -8.01 4.21
C ILE A 18 -9.68 -7.42 3.68
N ASP A 19 -10.83 -7.82 4.23
CA ASP A 19 -12.12 -7.28 3.80
C ASP A 19 -12.20 -5.78 4.07
N ASP A 20 -11.65 -5.31 5.19
CA ASP A 20 -11.61 -3.88 5.49
C ASP A 20 -10.71 -3.14 4.50
N ALA A 21 -9.55 -3.71 4.17
CA ALA A 21 -8.65 -3.12 3.19
C ALA A 21 -9.33 -3.02 1.82
N LEU A 22 -9.97 -4.11 1.38
CA LEU A 22 -10.69 -4.12 0.10
C LEU A 22 -11.84 -3.11 0.08
N GLY A 23 -12.49 -2.87 1.22
CA GLY A 23 -13.55 -1.89 1.35
C GLY A 23 -13.07 -0.45 1.16
N MET A 24 -11.77 -0.20 1.26
CA MET A 24 -11.19 1.13 1.00
C MET A 24 -10.92 1.37 -0.47
N LEU A 25 -11.02 0.34 -1.31
CA LEU A 25 -10.76 0.41 -2.74
C LEU A 25 -12.05 0.61 -3.53
N SER A 26 -11.97 1.43 -4.58
CA SER A 26 -13.04 1.50 -5.56
C SER A 26 -13.20 0.13 -6.22
N GLU A 27 -14.42 -0.23 -6.62
CA GLU A 27 -14.68 -1.47 -7.32
C GLU A 27 -13.84 -1.58 -8.60
N LYS A 28 -13.56 -0.45 -9.25
CA LYS A 28 -12.80 -0.37 -10.49
C LYS A 28 -11.40 0.18 -10.28
N VAL A 29 -10.83 -0.03 -9.10
CA VAL A 29 -9.49 0.47 -8.77
C VAL A 29 -8.46 0.00 -9.80
N ARG A 30 -7.58 0.92 -10.21
CA ARG A 30 -6.47 0.59 -11.11
C ARG A 30 -5.19 0.66 -10.31
N PHE A 31 -4.30 -0.30 -10.50
CA PHE A 31 -3.08 -0.33 -9.70
C PHE A 31 -1.88 -0.81 -10.50
N VAL A 32 -0.71 -0.35 -10.06
CA VAL A 32 0.57 -0.82 -10.53
C VAL A 32 1.50 -0.98 -9.34
N MET A 33 2.17 -2.11 -9.28
CA MET A 33 3.12 -2.41 -8.20
C MET A 33 4.44 -2.81 -8.83
N VAL A 34 5.47 -2.01 -8.59
CA VAL A 34 6.83 -2.32 -9.04
C VAL A 34 7.53 -3.02 -7.88
N LEU A 35 7.65 -4.33 -8.01
CA LEU A 35 8.19 -5.22 -6.97
C LEU A 35 9.59 -5.67 -7.37
N PRO A 36 10.42 -6.14 -6.41
CA PRO A 36 11.72 -6.73 -6.77
C PRO A 36 11.60 -7.88 -7.77
N SER A 37 10.46 -8.60 -7.74
CA SER A 37 10.21 -9.73 -8.64
C SER A 37 9.65 -9.33 -10.00
N GLY A 38 9.34 -8.04 -10.20
CA GLY A 38 8.78 -7.54 -11.44
C GLY A 38 7.58 -6.63 -11.22
N THR A 39 7.07 -6.07 -12.31
CA THR A 39 5.94 -5.14 -12.26
C THR A 39 4.62 -5.89 -12.41
N ARG A 40 3.68 -5.61 -11.52
CA ARG A 40 2.33 -6.16 -11.58
C ARG A 40 1.35 -5.02 -11.80
N ARG A 41 0.51 -5.17 -12.82
CA ARG A 41 -0.54 -4.21 -13.15
C ARG A 41 -1.89 -4.91 -13.05
N GLY A 42 -2.91 -4.16 -12.61
CA GLY A 42 -4.22 -4.75 -12.51
C GLY A 42 -5.33 -3.71 -12.47
N GLU A 43 -6.55 -4.21 -12.58
CA GLU A 43 -7.74 -3.39 -12.53
C GLU A 43 -8.84 -4.16 -11.82
N GLY A 44 -9.52 -3.46 -10.90
CA GLY A 44 -10.64 -4.02 -10.17
C GLY A 44 -10.30 -4.57 -8.81
N ARG A 45 -11.25 -4.41 -7.90
CA ARG A 45 -11.12 -4.87 -6.51
C ARG A 45 -10.91 -6.38 -6.44
N ALA A 46 -11.60 -7.15 -7.30
CA ALA A 46 -11.46 -8.60 -7.31
C ALA A 46 -10.03 -9.05 -7.65
N GLU A 47 -9.37 -8.34 -8.55
CA GLU A 47 -7.99 -8.67 -8.91
C GLU A 47 -7.03 -8.36 -7.76
N MET A 48 -7.25 -7.26 -7.06
CA MET A 48 -6.46 -6.94 -5.85
C MET A 48 -6.72 -7.98 -4.75
N GLU A 49 -7.94 -8.46 -4.62
CA GLU A 49 -8.26 -9.49 -3.64
C GLU A 49 -7.46 -10.77 -3.90
N ARG A 50 -7.36 -11.18 -5.16
CA ARG A 50 -6.54 -12.36 -5.52
C ARG A 50 -5.08 -12.15 -5.15
N TYR A 51 -4.55 -10.95 -5.40
CA TYR A 51 -3.17 -10.63 -5.05
C TYR A 51 -2.96 -10.69 -3.53
N LEU A 52 -3.83 -10.05 -2.76
CA LEU A 52 -3.71 -10.01 -1.30
C LEU A 52 -3.89 -11.38 -0.67
N SER A 53 -4.79 -12.19 -1.23
CA SER A 53 -5.05 -13.55 -0.72
C SER A 53 -3.85 -14.47 -0.94
N GLY A 54 -3.02 -14.19 -1.95
CA GLY A 54 -1.82 -14.97 -2.21
C GLY A 54 -0.61 -14.55 -1.38
N ARG A 55 -0.73 -13.52 -0.57
CA ARG A 55 0.36 -13.04 0.29
C ARG A 55 0.29 -13.74 1.63
N GLY A 56 1.21 -14.64 1.86
CA GLY A 56 1.18 -15.44 3.07
C GLY A 56 2.41 -15.26 3.95
N VAL A 57 2.93 -14.04 4.11
CA VAL A 57 4.10 -13.80 4.96
C VAL A 57 3.62 -13.34 6.33
N PRO A 58 3.73 -14.20 7.35
CA PRO A 58 3.36 -13.80 8.72
C PRO A 58 4.31 -12.73 9.25
N ASP A 59 3.82 -11.90 10.15
CA ASP A 59 4.58 -10.83 10.81
C ASP A 59 5.14 -9.78 9.85
N ARG A 60 4.58 -9.66 8.65
CA ARG A 60 4.94 -8.58 7.74
C ARG A 60 4.18 -7.32 8.15
N ALA A 61 4.88 -6.19 8.23
CA ALA A 61 4.27 -4.92 8.56
C ALA A 61 4.79 -3.81 7.65
N HIS A 62 3.92 -2.84 7.38
CA HIS A 62 4.25 -1.64 6.63
C HIS A 62 4.38 -0.49 7.63
N VAL A 63 5.61 -0.01 7.84
CA VAL A 63 5.89 1.03 8.83
C VAL A 63 6.07 2.36 8.11
N GLY A 64 5.21 3.34 8.42
CA GLY A 64 5.25 4.66 7.78
C GLY A 64 6.43 5.49 8.28
N LEU A 65 7.17 6.09 7.37
CA LEU A 65 8.26 7.01 7.67
C LEU A 65 7.89 8.45 7.32
N ARG A 66 7.21 8.66 6.20
CA ARG A 66 6.69 9.97 5.77
C ARG A 66 5.36 9.76 5.07
N GLN A 67 4.46 10.70 5.26
CA GLN A 67 3.19 10.70 4.52
C GLN A 67 2.67 12.12 4.37
N SER A 68 1.94 12.35 3.29
CA SER A 68 1.37 13.65 2.99
C SER A 68 0.13 13.49 2.12
N ARG A 69 -0.63 14.57 2.02
CA ARG A 69 -1.80 14.61 1.17
C ARG A 69 -1.82 15.94 0.42
N ASP A 70 -2.10 15.86 -0.87
CA ASP A 70 -2.26 17.01 -1.73
C ASP A 70 -3.56 16.84 -2.50
N SER A 71 -4.61 17.57 -2.07
CA SER A 71 -5.95 17.47 -2.64
C SER A 71 -6.48 16.03 -2.52
N ASP A 72 -6.74 15.36 -3.64
CA ASP A 72 -7.25 13.98 -3.67
C ASP A 72 -6.16 12.92 -3.78
N VAL A 73 -4.89 13.33 -3.69
CA VAL A 73 -3.76 12.41 -3.81
C VAL A 73 -3.04 12.30 -2.47
N GLU A 74 -2.77 11.07 -2.04
CA GLU A 74 -1.97 10.81 -0.84
C GLU A 74 -0.67 10.14 -1.22
N PHE A 75 0.38 10.44 -0.45
CA PHE A 75 1.71 9.86 -0.63
C PHE A 75 2.16 9.22 0.68
N PHE A 76 2.87 8.10 0.55
CA PHE A 76 3.32 7.35 1.72
C PHE A 76 4.68 6.74 1.41
N TYR A 77 5.67 7.06 2.22
CA TYR A 77 6.98 6.40 2.16
C TYR A 77 7.15 5.59 3.43
N GLY A 78 7.53 4.34 3.28
CA GLY A 78 7.66 3.47 4.43
C GLY A 78 8.65 2.35 4.23
N LYS A 79 8.80 1.54 5.26
CA LYS A 79 9.60 0.33 5.21
C LYS A 79 8.74 -0.88 5.48
N VAL A 80 9.15 -2.01 4.93
CA VAL A 80 8.51 -3.30 5.21
C VAL A 80 9.38 -4.03 6.21
N THR A 81 8.76 -4.55 7.25
CA THR A 81 9.45 -5.40 8.22
C THR A 81 8.83 -6.80 8.20
N GLU A 82 9.65 -7.80 8.49
CA GLU A 82 9.20 -9.19 8.65
C GLU A 82 9.85 -9.70 9.94
N GLY A 83 9.00 -10.01 10.92
CA GLY A 83 9.49 -10.36 12.24
C GLY A 83 10.33 -9.27 12.90
N GLY A 84 10.01 -8.00 12.62
CA GLY A 84 10.73 -6.86 13.17
C GLY A 84 11.99 -6.47 12.41
N VAL A 85 12.38 -7.23 11.38
CA VAL A 85 13.57 -6.95 10.57
C VAL A 85 13.16 -6.23 9.30
N THR A 86 13.79 -5.11 8.99
CA THR A 86 13.52 -4.36 7.75
C THR A 86 14.03 -5.13 6.55
N THR A 87 13.14 -5.42 5.59
CA THR A 87 13.47 -6.16 4.37
C THR A 87 13.49 -5.29 3.12
N GLY A 88 12.96 -4.08 3.19
CA GLY A 88 12.97 -3.16 2.06
C GLY A 88 12.17 -1.91 2.38
N ARG A 89 12.14 -1.00 1.41
CA ARG A 89 11.39 0.25 1.53
C ARG A 89 10.50 0.44 0.32
N PHE A 90 9.51 1.32 0.43
CA PHE A 90 8.56 1.54 -0.66
C PHE A 90 8.05 2.96 -0.66
N LEU A 91 7.70 3.44 -1.85
CA LEU A 91 7.06 4.73 -2.05
C LEU A 91 5.74 4.46 -2.76
N SER A 92 4.65 4.94 -2.21
CA SER A 92 3.32 4.73 -2.79
C SER A 92 2.53 6.01 -2.89
N GLY A 93 1.56 5.99 -3.79
CA GLY A 93 0.60 7.06 -3.96
C GLY A 93 -0.75 6.50 -4.32
N VAL A 94 -1.79 7.19 -3.87
CA VAL A 94 -3.17 6.87 -4.26
C VAL A 94 -3.90 8.14 -4.64
N ARG A 95 -4.85 7.99 -5.56
CA ARG A 95 -5.83 9.04 -5.83
C ARG A 95 -7.18 8.55 -5.30
N LEU A 96 -7.80 9.40 -4.50
CA LEU A 96 -9.12 9.11 -3.94
C LEU A 96 -10.20 9.64 -4.88
N GLY A 97 -11.27 8.86 -5.05
CA GLY A 97 -12.45 9.32 -5.77
C GLY A 97 -13.29 10.25 -4.89
N THR A 98 -14.36 10.79 -5.47
CA THR A 98 -15.26 11.69 -4.74
C THR A 98 -15.99 10.96 -3.60
N ASP A 99 -16.04 9.64 -3.65
CA ASP A 99 -16.62 8.80 -2.60
C ASP A 99 -15.61 8.47 -1.48
N GLY A 100 -14.38 8.97 -1.60
CA GLY A 100 -13.34 8.73 -0.60
C GLY A 100 -12.62 7.39 -0.76
N LEU A 101 -12.99 6.60 -1.77
CA LEU A 101 -12.35 5.30 -2.01
C LEU A 101 -11.13 5.47 -2.91
N ILE A 102 -10.18 4.54 -2.78
CA ILE A 102 -8.96 4.54 -3.58
C ILE A 102 -9.33 4.15 -5.02
N ALA A 103 -9.17 5.09 -5.95
CA ALA A 103 -9.48 4.87 -7.35
C ALA A 103 -8.25 4.44 -8.15
N SER A 104 -7.05 4.85 -7.70
CA SER A 104 -5.80 4.50 -8.36
C SER A 104 -4.72 4.32 -7.30
N TYR A 105 -3.86 3.33 -7.49
CA TYR A 105 -2.81 2.98 -6.51
C TYR A 105 -1.52 2.64 -7.25
N GLN A 106 -0.42 3.20 -6.77
CA GLN A 106 0.90 2.94 -7.32
C GLN A 106 1.88 2.75 -6.18
N VAL A 107 2.73 1.74 -6.28
CA VAL A 107 3.79 1.52 -5.29
C VAL A 107 5.05 1.02 -5.98
N THR A 108 6.20 1.49 -5.49
CA THR A 108 7.51 1.03 -5.95
C THR A 108 8.33 0.61 -4.75
N PHE A 109 8.84 -0.62 -4.78
CA PHE A 109 9.68 -1.18 -3.73
C PHE A 109 11.14 -1.14 -4.15
N ASP A 110 12.02 -0.84 -3.19
CA ASP A 110 13.46 -0.95 -3.37
C ASP A 110 14.05 -1.58 -2.12
N LEU A 111 14.94 -2.55 -2.29
CA LEU A 111 15.49 -3.32 -1.17
C LEU A 111 16.67 -2.61 -0.52
N GLU A 112 17.31 -1.68 -1.20
CA GLU A 112 18.58 -1.09 -0.74
C GLU A 112 18.53 0.41 -0.51
N HIS A 113 17.80 1.13 -1.37
CA HIS A 113 17.81 2.61 -1.33
C HIS A 113 17.02 3.16 -0.15
N HIS A 114 17.62 4.08 0.57
CA HIS A 114 17.00 4.79 1.68
C HIS A 114 16.76 6.23 1.27
N LEU A 115 15.52 6.57 0.92
CA LEU A 115 15.18 7.94 0.55
C LEU A 115 15.31 8.88 1.75
N VAL A 116 14.90 8.40 2.93
CA VAL A 116 15.09 9.12 4.20
C VAL A 116 15.62 8.15 5.24
N GLU A 117 16.32 8.71 6.21
CA GLU A 117 16.78 7.92 7.35
C GLU A 117 15.63 7.59 8.29
N ASP A 118 15.63 6.39 8.84
CA ASP A 118 14.61 5.94 9.79
C ASP A 118 15.15 5.72 11.21
#